data_dc8d157ec9dbde6d8bc0d22a14b19886
#
_entry.id   dc8d157ec9dbde6d8bc0d22a14b19886
#
_cell.length_a   1.000
_cell.length_b   1.000
_cell.length_c   1.000
_cell.angle_alpha   90.00
_cell.angle_beta   90.00
_cell.angle_gamma   90.00
#
_symmetry.space_group_name_H-M   'P 1'
#
loop_
_entity.id
_entity.type
_entity.pdbx_description
1 polymer ?
#
loop_
_entity_poly.entity_id
_entity_poly.type
_entity_poly.pdbx_seq_one_letter_code
_entity_poly.pdbx_strand_id
1 'polypeptide(L)'
;MESFHVERALIYSQARLDYEGAHADLAAGRLHPSIASLPEVGRLRQESSMRREAISLRLPSQRVVENDDGTFELIIEPRYEVMDYNSEISLLAGMCAGRLMQEAGVGFLRTLPAAEPEHECQFRAEAQALGFALGDAPIPQFLLTVDAASPRGMAVMREAQSLLRGADYAWLGEQEAQVH
;
A
#
# COMPACT_ATOMS: atom_id res chain seq x y z
N MET A 1 10.78 4.93 17.04
CA MET A 1 11.11 3.57 17.53
C MET A 1 12.04 3.74 18.71
N GLU A 2 11.65 3.24 19.86
CA GLU A 2 12.46 3.41 21.10
C GLU A 2 13.56 2.35 21.21
N SER A 3 13.21 1.11 20.84
CA SER A 3 14.17 0.00 20.84
C SER A 3 13.72 -1.09 19.87
N PHE A 4 14.63 -1.96 19.46
CA PHE A 4 14.34 -3.17 18.71
C PHE A 4 15.31 -4.28 19.12
N HIS A 5 14.90 -5.52 18.89
CA HIS A 5 15.72 -6.69 19.09
C HIS A 5 15.48 -7.67 17.95
N VAL A 6 16.56 -8.26 17.44
CA VAL A 6 16.51 -9.28 16.37
C VAL A 6 17.43 -10.43 16.76
N GLU A 7 16.89 -11.64 16.77
CA GLU A 7 17.63 -12.85 17.10
C GLU A 7 17.20 -14.04 16.23
N ARG A 8 18.01 -15.05 16.19
CA ARG A 8 17.60 -16.36 15.63
C ARG A 8 16.75 -17.07 16.64
N ALA A 9 15.58 -17.55 16.20
CA ALA A 9 14.63 -18.25 17.08
C ALA A 9 13.99 -19.45 16.37
N LEU A 10 13.60 -20.43 17.16
CA LEU A 10 12.63 -21.44 16.73
C LEU A 10 11.24 -20.90 17.03
N ILE A 11 10.40 -20.82 16.01
CA ILE A 11 9.05 -20.31 16.16
C ILE A 11 8.02 -21.45 16.09
N TYR A 12 6.92 -21.27 16.81
CA TYR A 12 5.74 -22.13 16.73
C TYR A 12 4.53 -21.25 16.41
N SER A 13 3.91 -21.49 15.24
CA SER A 13 2.73 -20.75 14.83
C SER A 13 1.54 -21.06 15.72
N GLN A 14 0.98 -20.07 16.40
CA GLN A 14 -0.17 -20.21 17.29
C GLN A 14 -1.50 -20.12 16.55
N ALA A 15 -1.57 -19.28 15.52
CA ALA A 15 -2.76 -19.05 14.73
C ALA A 15 -2.40 -18.62 13.31
N ARG A 16 -3.21 -19.05 12.35
CA ARG A 16 -3.20 -18.53 10.99
C ARG A 16 -4.44 -17.69 10.79
N LEU A 17 -4.25 -16.40 10.57
CA LEU A 17 -5.33 -15.45 10.34
C LEU A 17 -5.41 -15.15 8.84
N ASP A 18 -6.62 -14.90 8.34
CA ASP A 18 -6.89 -14.37 7.01
C ASP A 18 -7.63 -13.03 7.11
N TYR A 19 -7.69 -12.30 6.01
CA TYR A 19 -8.28 -10.96 6.01
C TYR A 19 -9.80 -10.96 6.17
N GLU A 20 -10.48 -11.95 5.62
CA GLU A 20 -11.93 -12.07 5.74
C GLU A 20 -12.35 -12.34 7.19
N GLY A 21 -11.71 -13.33 7.83
CA GLY A 21 -11.91 -13.64 9.24
C GLY A 21 -11.55 -12.48 10.15
N ALA A 22 -10.40 -11.83 9.92
CA ALA A 22 -9.98 -10.68 10.71
C ALA A 22 -10.93 -9.48 10.54
N HIS A 23 -11.50 -9.27 9.34
CA HIS A 23 -12.51 -8.24 9.11
C HIS A 23 -13.81 -8.55 9.88
N ALA A 24 -14.28 -9.78 9.82
CA ALA A 24 -15.47 -10.21 10.58
C ALA A 24 -15.26 -10.08 12.09
N ASP A 25 -14.07 -10.43 12.59
CA ASP A 25 -13.73 -10.30 13.99
C ASP A 25 -13.58 -8.84 14.43
N LEU A 26 -13.07 -7.96 13.56
CA LEU A 26 -13.05 -6.51 13.80
C LEU A 26 -14.48 -5.97 13.96
N ALA A 27 -15.37 -6.30 13.03
CA ALA A 27 -16.77 -5.88 13.09
C ALA A 27 -17.50 -6.41 14.33
N ALA A 28 -17.11 -7.59 14.82
CA ALA A 28 -17.68 -8.21 16.03
C ALA A 28 -16.99 -7.76 17.34
N GLY A 29 -15.95 -6.90 17.26
CA GLY A 29 -15.20 -6.43 18.43
C GLY A 29 -14.38 -7.52 19.15
N ARG A 30 -13.98 -8.58 18.44
CA ARG A 30 -13.27 -9.74 19.00
C ARG A 30 -12.00 -10.12 18.25
N LEU A 31 -11.25 -9.13 17.78
CA LEU A 31 -9.98 -9.37 17.13
C LEU A 31 -9.06 -10.28 17.96
N HIS A 32 -8.31 -11.12 17.28
CA HIS A 32 -7.27 -11.91 17.93
C HIS A 32 -6.30 -11.03 18.71
N PRO A 33 -5.90 -11.38 19.95
CA PRO A 33 -5.07 -10.54 20.82
C PRO A 33 -3.78 -10.02 20.16
N SER A 34 -3.15 -10.82 19.27
CA SER A 34 -1.93 -10.41 18.57
C SER A 34 -2.10 -9.25 17.59
N ILE A 35 -3.32 -8.95 17.16
CA ILE A 35 -3.66 -7.87 16.24
C ILE A 35 -4.69 -6.89 16.83
N ALA A 36 -4.93 -6.94 18.15
CA ALA A 36 -5.93 -6.10 18.80
C ALA A 36 -5.70 -4.61 18.60
N SER A 37 -4.43 -4.16 18.56
CA SER A 37 -4.06 -2.75 18.33
C SER A 37 -3.95 -2.36 16.84
N LEU A 38 -4.15 -3.31 15.92
CA LEU A 38 -4.00 -3.07 14.48
C LEU A 38 -4.89 -1.92 13.97
N PRO A 39 -6.19 -1.82 14.33
CA PRO A 39 -7.05 -0.74 13.86
C PRO A 39 -6.61 0.63 14.35
N GLU A 40 -6.22 0.74 15.63
CA GLU A 40 -5.76 2.00 16.21
C GLU A 40 -4.47 2.49 15.57
N VAL A 41 -3.47 1.62 15.49
CA VAL A 41 -2.18 1.95 14.87
C VAL A 41 -2.36 2.26 13.40
N GLY A 42 -3.15 1.47 12.66
CA GLY A 42 -3.44 1.69 11.24
C GLY A 42 -4.07 3.05 10.99
N ARG A 43 -5.10 3.43 11.77
CA ARG A 43 -5.76 4.73 11.69
C ARG A 43 -4.80 5.89 11.96
N LEU A 44 -4.03 5.83 13.06
CA LEU A 44 -3.04 6.85 13.40
C LEU A 44 -1.99 7.01 12.29
N ARG A 45 -1.60 5.92 11.66
CA ARG A 45 -0.67 5.96 10.52
C ARG A 45 -1.29 6.64 9.31
N GLN A 46 -2.52 6.28 8.94
CA GLN A 46 -3.23 6.90 7.81
C GLN A 46 -3.47 8.40 8.01
N GLU A 47 -3.71 8.83 9.25
CA GLU A 47 -3.88 10.24 9.61
C GLU A 47 -2.57 11.04 9.62
N SER A 48 -1.42 10.39 9.58
CA SER A 48 -0.13 11.07 9.58
C SER A 48 0.07 11.93 8.32
N SER A 49 0.76 13.06 8.45
CA SER A 49 1.03 13.99 7.34
C SER A 49 1.75 13.31 6.18
N MET A 50 2.72 12.44 6.47
CA MET A 50 3.47 11.68 5.45
C MET A 50 2.56 10.82 4.57
N ARG A 51 1.51 10.20 5.16
CA ARG A 51 0.61 9.33 4.42
C ARG A 51 -0.43 10.12 3.61
N ARG A 52 -0.81 11.30 4.07
CA ARG A 52 -1.75 12.17 3.34
C ARG A 52 -1.18 12.72 2.03
N GLU A 53 0.13 12.83 1.94
CA GLU A 53 0.84 13.30 0.74
C GLU A 53 1.19 12.17 -0.23
N ALA A 54 1.07 10.91 0.20
CA ALA A 54 1.42 9.75 -0.61
C ALA A 54 0.24 9.28 -1.47
N ILE A 55 0.54 8.89 -2.71
CA ILE A 55 -0.43 8.23 -3.59
C ILE A 55 -0.74 6.84 -3.02
N SER A 56 -2.00 6.60 -2.70
CA SER A 56 -2.50 5.30 -2.24
C SER A 56 -3.44 4.70 -3.27
N LEU A 57 -3.01 3.61 -3.89
CA LEU A 57 -3.83 2.88 -4.87
C LEU A 57 -4.63 1.79 -4.14
N ARG A 58 -5.95 1.89 -4.20
CA ARG A 58 -6.88 0.94 -3.62
C ARG A 58 -7.49 0.04 -4.69
N LEU A 59 -6.63 -0.60 -5.47
CA LEU A 59 -7.07 -1.52 -6.51
C LEU A 59 -7.62 -2.80 -5.87
N PRO A 60 -8.82 -3.26 -6.23
CA PRO A 60 -9.33 -4.55 -5.83
C PRO A 60 -8.52 -5.67 -6.49
N SER A 61 -8.35 -6.77 -5.79
CA SER A 61 -7.80 -7.99 -6.36
C SER A 61 -8.83 -8.64 -7.28
N GLN A 62 -8.35 -9.27 -8.34
CA GLN A 62 -9.18 -10.01 -9.29
C GLN A 62 -8.67 -11.44 -9.39
N ARG A 63 -9.57 -12.38 -9.37
CA ARG A 63 -9.27 -13.80 -9.50
C ARG A 63 -10.21 -14.46 -10.50
N VAL A 64 -9.64 -15.24 -11.40
CA VAL A 64 -10.42 -16.09 -12.29
C VAL A 64 -10.62 -17.43 -11.59
N VAL A 65 -11.85 -17.87 -11.50
CA VAL A 65 -12.23 -19.16 -10.91
C VAL A 65 -12.89 -20.00 -11.99
N GLU A 66 -12.51 -21.28 -12.05
CA GLU A 66 -13.18 -22.28 -12.87
C GLU A 66 -14.34 -22.84 -12.07
N ASN A 67 -15.53 -22.82 -12.66
CA ASN A 67 -16.74 -23.40 -12.10
C ASN A 67 -16.81 -24.91 -12.41
N ASP A 68 -17.67 -25.64 -11.70
CA ASP A 68 -17.85 -27.10 -11.87
C ASP A 68 -18.30 -27.50 -13.28
N ASP A 69 -18.89 -26.59 -14.03
CA ASP A 69 -19.32 -26.79 -15.42
C ASP A 69 -18.23 -26.48 -16.47
N GLY A 70 -17.00 -26.15 -16.02
CA GLY A 70 -15.87 -25.80 -16.88
C GLY A 70 -15.92 -24.36 -17.42
N THR A 71 -16.86 -23.54 -16.99
CA THR A 71 -16.87 -22.09 -17.29
C THR A 71 -15.94 -21.32 -16.36
N PHE A 72 -15.51 -20.12 -16.79
CA PHE A 72 -14.67 -19.25 -15.96
C PHE A 72 -15.42 -18.01 -15.55
N GLU A 73 -15.26 -17.64 -14.27
CA GLU A 73 -15.83 -16.44 -13.71
C GLU A 73 -14.72 -15.53 -13.16
N LEU A 74 -14.85 -14.21 -13.40
CA LEU A 74 -13.99 -13.19 -12.82
C LEU A 74 -14.58 -12.73 -11.50
N ILE A 75 -13.92 -13.08 -10.40
CA ILE A 75 -14.29 -12.62 -9.06
C ILE A 75 -13.48 -11.37 -8.73
N ILE A 76 -14.16 -10.29 -8.37
CA ILE A 76 -13.55 -9.11 -7.77
C ILE A 76 -13.54 -9.33 -6.26
N GLU A 77 -12.35 -9.51 -5.69
CA GLU A 77 -12.20 -9.74 -4.25
C GLU A 77 -12.46 -8.44 -3.48
N PRO A 78 -13.27 -8.48 -2.40
CA PRO A 78 -13.52 -7.31 -1.59
C PRO A 78 -12.22 -6.83 -0.94
N ARG A 79 -12.07 -5.51 -0.82
CA ARG A 79 -10.99 -4.90 -0.06
C ARG A 79 -11.49 -4.65 1.36
N TYR A 80 -10.87 -5.29 2.31
CA TYR A 80 -11.19 -5.16 3.73
C TYR A 80 -10.35 -4.05 4.39
N GLU A 81 -10.94 -3.32 5.32
CA GLU A 81 -10.24 -2.27 6.07
C GLU A 81 -8.99 -2.79 6.79
N VAL A 82 -9.02 -4.02 7.31
CA VAL A 82 -7.85 -4.67 7.92
C VAL A 82 -6.67 -4.83 6.96
N MET A 83 -6.89 -4.89 5.64
CA MET A 83 -5.82 -4.89 4.64
C MET A 83 -5.11 -3.55 4.60
N ASP A 84 -5.86 -2.46 4.71
CA ASP A 84 -5.30 -1.11 4.72
C ASP A 84 -4.48 -0.88 5.99
N TYR A 85 -4.97 -1.32 7.14
CA TYR A 85 -4.20 -1.27 8.39
C TYR A 85 -2.93 -2.11 8.34
N ASN A 86 -3.01 -3.33 7.78
CA ASN A 86 -1.82 -4.18 7.61
C ASN A 86 -0.80 -3.56 6.66
N SER A 87 -1.25 -2.89 5.60
CA SER A 87 -0.36 -2.15 4.68
C SER A 87 0.39 -1.04 5.42
N GLU A 88 -0.26 -0.33 6.35
CA GLU A 88 0.39 0.69 7.17
C GLU A 88 1.45 0.11 8.11
N ILE A 89 1.22 -1.08 8.67
CA ILE A 89 2.23 -1.78 9.48
C ILE A 89 3.44 -2.20 8.62
N SER A 90 3.20 -2.73 7.42
CA SER A 90 4.27 -3.08 6.48
C SER A 90 5.11 -1.86 6.10
N LEU A 91 4.48 -0.72 5.83
CA LEU A 91 5.16 0.53 5.55
C LEU A 91 5.98 1.02 6.76
N LEU A 92 5.42 0.94 7.97
CA LEU A 92 6.11 1.30 9.20
C LEU A 92 7.36 0.43 9.41
N ALA A 93 7.24 -0.89 9.22
CA ALA A 93 8.36 -1.81 9.31
C ALA A 93 9.45 -1.48 8.28
N GLY A 94 9.07 -1.19 7.02
CA GLY A 94 10.00 -0.76 5.98
C GLY A 94 10.72 0.54 6.31
N MET A 95 10.00 1.53 6.85
CA MET A 95 10.59 2.81 7.30
C MET A 95 11.58 2.61 8.46
N CYS A 96 11.24 1.75 9.44
CA CYS A 96 12.14 1.43 10.55
C CYS A 96 13.41 0.71 10.05
N ALA A 97 13.26 -0.27 9.16
CA ALA A 97 14.38 -0.98 8.57
C ALA A 97 15.27 -0.04 7.73
N GLY A 98 14.67 0.83 6.92
CA GLY A 98 15.39 1.84 6.14
C GLY A 98 16.20 2.78 7.03
N ARG A 99 15.61 3.24 8.13
CA ARG A 99 16.32 4.07 9.10
C ARG A 99 17.51 3.36 9.73
N LEU A 100 17.34 2.09 10.13
CA LEU A 100 18.44 1.29 10.68
C LEU A 100 19.58 1.10 9.68
N MET A 101 19.27 0.83 8.41
CA MET A 101 20.25 0.73 7.34
C MET A 101 20.97 2.07 7.12
N GLN A 102 20.25 3.18 7.15
CA GLN A 102 20.82 4.52 7.00
C GLN A 102 21.74 4.87 8.18
N GLU A 103 21.34 4.60 9.40
CA GLU A 103 22.16 4.82 10.61
C GLU A 103 23.39 3.93 10.64
N ALA A 104 23.31 2.70 10.09
CA ALA A 104 24.44 1.78 9.97
C ALA A 104 25.35 2.09 8.77
N GLY A 105 24.95 2.95 7.85
CA GLY A 105 25.70 3.24 6.63
C GLY A 105 25.82 2.06 5.66
N VAL A 106 24.91 1.06 5.76
CA VAL A 106 24.94 -0.13 4.91
C VAL A 106 23.52 -0.59 4.58
N GLY A 107 23.26 -0.87 3.32
CA GLY A 107 21.98 -1.38 2.85
C GLY A 107 21.55 -0.85 1.50
N PHE A 108 20.33 -1.22 1.12
CA PHE A 108 19.67 -0.74 -0.10
C PHE A 108 18.32 -0.16 0.27
N LEU A 109 18.03 1.04 -0.20
CA LEU A 109 16.70 1.64 -0.10
C LEU A 109 16.03 1.59 -1.47
N ARG A 110 14.82 1.06 -1.54
CA ARG A 110 13.98 1.26 -2.72
C ARG A 110 13.43 2.67 -2.70
N THR A 111 13.72 3.41 -3.76
CA THR A 111 13.25 4.79 -3.96
C THR A 111 12.16 4.84 -5.02
N LEU A 112 11.26 5.79 -4.87
CA LEU A 112 10.26 6.14 -5.87
C LEU A 112 10.24 7.66 -5.99
N PRO A 113 10.65 8.22 -7.13
CA PRO A 113 10.60 9.66 -7.33
C PRO A 113 9.16 10.16 -7.38
N ALA A 114 8.97 11.46 -7.21
CA ALA A 114 7.70 12.11 -7.53
C ALA A 114 7.35 11.88 -9.00
N ALA A 115 6.05 11.86 -9.30
CA ALA A 115 5.60 11.75 -10.69
C ALA A 115 6.11 12.95 -11.52
N GLU A 116 6.52 12.68 -12.74
CA GLU A 116 6.89 13.73 -13.68
C GLU A 116 5.66 14.59 -14.03
N PRO A 117 5.80 15.91 -14.21
CA PRO A 117 4.68 16.79 -14.51
C PRO A 117 3.84 16.37 -15.74
N GLU A 118 4.48 15.74 -16.72
CA GLU A 118 3.82 15.20 -17.91
C GLU A 118 2.86 14.07 -17.55
N HIS A 119 3.28 13.13 -16.67
CA HIS A 119 2.45 12.04 -16.19
C HIS A 119 1.28 12.53 -15.34
N GLU A 120 1.49 13.58 -14.52
CA GLU A 120 0.40 14.19 -13.76
C GLU A 120 -0.63 14.86 -14.69
N CYS A 121 -0.17 15.57 -15.72
CA CYS A 121 -1.03 16.19 -16.70
C CYS A 121 -1.84 15.16 -17.47
N GLN A 122 -1.19 14.08 -17.91
CA GLN A 122 -1.85 12.95 -18.59
C GLN A 122 -2.91 12.30 -17.68
N PHE A 123 -2.56 11.97 -16.44
CA PHE A 123 -3.51 11.41 -15.48
C PHE A 123 -4.74 12.30 -15.28
N ARG A 124 -4.55 13.62 -15.16
CA ARG A 124 -5.68 14.56 -15.02
C ARG A 124 -6.61 14.54 -16.24
N ALA A 125 -6.04 14.50 -17.45
CA ALA A 125 -6.83 14.37 -18.68
C ALA A 125 -7.62 13.04 -18.72
N GLU A 126 -6.99 11.93 -18.36
CA GLU A 126 -7.63 10.61 -18.31
C GLU A 126 -8.73 10.54 -17.24
N ALA A 127 -8.48 11.08 -16.04
CA ALA A 127 -9.49 11.19 -14.99
C ALA A 127 -10.70 12.03 -15.45
N GLN A 128 -10.46 13.12 -16.17
CA GLN A 128 -11.52 13.95 -16.75
C GLN A 128 -12.30 13.17 -17.82
N ALA A 129 -11.62 12.43 -18.69
CA ALA A 129 -12.27 11.60 -19.71
C ALA A 129 -13.14 10.48 -19.09
N LEU A 130 -12.72 9.96 -17.94
CA LEU A 130 -13.53 9.04 -17.13
C LEU A 130 -14.67 9.75 -16.36
N GLY A 131 -14.81 11.08 -16.51
CA GLY A 131 -15.89 11.89 -15.93
C GLY A 131 -15.69 12.28 -14.48
N PHE A 132 -14.44 12.32 -14.00
CA PHE A 132 -14.11 12.88 -12.69
C PHE A 132 -13.76 14.36 -12.82
N ALA A 133 -14.25 15.20 -11.90
CA ALA A 133 -13.94 16.61 -11.82
C ALA A 133 -12.76 16.81 -10.84
N LEU A 134 -11.54 16.59 -11.31
CA LEU A 134 -10.35 16.69 -10.47
C LEU A 134 -9.93 18.16 -10.24
N GLY A 135 -10.06 19.03 -11.26
CA GLY A 135 -9.59 20.43 -11.18
C GLY A 135 -8.13 20.51 -10.76
N ASP A 136 -7.82 21.49 -9.89
CA ASP A 136 -6.47 21.69 -9.35
C ASP A 136 -6.23 20.93 -8.03
N ALA A 137 -7.15 20.07 -7.62
CA ALA A 137 -6.99 19.31 -6.39
C ALA A 137 -5.71 18.44 -6.42
N PRO A 138 -5.01 18.29 -5.27
CA PRO A 138 -3.88 17.37 -5.18
C PRO A 138 -4.32 15.94 -5.49
N ILE A 139 -3.58 15.27 -6.37
CA ILE A 139 -3.91 13.90 -6.83
C ILE A 139 -4.09 12.91 -5.67
N PRO A 140 -3.21 12.87 -4.64
CA PRO A 140 -3.40 11.97 -3.51
C PRO A 140 -4.74 12.17 -2.80
N GLN A 141 -5.16 13.42 -2.59
CA GLN A 141 -6.43 13.75 -1.95
C GLN A 141 -7.62 13.33 -2.81
N PHE A 142 -7.54 13.59 -4.12
CA PHE A 142 -8.56 13.15 -5.05
C PHE A 142 -8.74 11.63 -5.01
N LEU A 143 -7.66 10.86 -5.07
CA LEU A 143 -7.72 9.40 -5.05
C LEU A 143 -8.37 8.84 -3.78
N LEU A 144 -8.29 9.54 -2.65
CA LEU A 144 -8.98 9.16 -1.41
C LEU A 144 -10.51 9.29 -1.53
N THR A 145 -11.01 10.18 -2.39
CA THR A 145 -12.45 10.39 -2.58
C THR A 145 -13.07 9.42 -3.59
N VAL A 146 -12.26 8.71 -4.35
CA VAL A 146 -12.72 7.79 -5.39
C VAL A 146 -13.27 6.50 -4.78
N ASP A 147 -14.47 6.11 -5.17
CA ASP A 147 -14.99 4.77 -4.90
C ASP A 147 -14.28 3.74 -5.78
N ALA A 148 -13.26 3.10 -5.20
CA ALA A 148 -12.43 2.12 -5.90
C ALA A 148 -13.18 0.81 -6.24
N ALA A 149 -14.38 0.57 -5.71
CA ALA A 149 -15.19 -0.61 -6.04
C ALA A 149 -16.03 -0.38 -7.30
N SER A 150 -16.26 0.87 -7.71
CA SER A 150 -16.99 1.17 -8.93
C SER A 150 -16.13 0.92 -10.18
N PRO A 151 -16.72 0.53 -11.33
CA PRO A 151 -15.97 0.35 -12.58
C PRO A 151 -15.14 1.57 -13.00
N ARG A 152 -15.71 2.78 -12.82
CA ARG A 152 -15.01 4.04 -13.11
C ARG A 152 -13.88 4.30 -12.13
N GLY A 153 -14.11 4.03 -10.85
CA GLY A 153 -13.10 4.16 -9.82
C GLY A 153 -11.94 3.18 -10.00
N MET A 154 -12.23 1.93 -10.39
CA MET A 154 -11.18 0.98 -10.78
C MET A 154 -10.36 1.47 -11.96
N ALA A 155 -11.00 2.04 -12.98
CA ALA A 155 -10.31 2.58 -14.15
C ALA A 155 -9.35 3.71 -13.75
N VAL A 156 -9.83 4.74 -13.03
CA VAL A 156 -8.97 5.86 -12.63
C VAL A 156 -7.85 5.43 -11.67
N MET A 157 -8.10 4.46 -10.77
CA MET A 157 -7.06 3.91 -9.90
C MET A 157 -5.99 3.17 -10.71
N ARG A 158 -6.36 2.52 -11.81
CA ARG A 158 -5.43 1.86 -12.72
C ARG A 158 -4.57 2.88 -13.47
N GLU A 159 -5.17 3.96 -13.98
CA GLU A 159 -4.42 5.04 -14.64
C GLU A 159 -3.44 5.72 -13.67
N ALA A 160 -3.81 5.87 -12.40
CA ALA A 160 -2.93 6.41 -11.37
C ALA A 160 -1.66 5.57 -11.10
N GLN A 161 -1.59 4.31 -11.58
CA GLN A 161 -0.36 3.52 -11.52
C GLN A 161 0.78 4.14 -12.34
N SER A 162 0.45 4.90 -13.38
CA SER A 162 1.45 5.62 -14.20
C SER A 162 2.25 6.63 -13.39
N LEU A 163 1.66 7.17 -12.32
CA LEU A 163 2.29 8.13 -11.39
C LEU A 163 3.33 7.48 -10.47
N LEU A 164 3.36 6.15 -10.37
CA LEU A 164 4.25 5.38 -9.50
C LEU A 164 5.34 4.66 -10.31
N ARG A 165 5.85 5.31 -11.35
CA ARG A 165 6.93 4.78 -12.20
C ARG A 165 8.29 5.29 -11.75
N GLY A 166 9.34 4.62 -12.24
CA GLY A 166 10.71 5.04 -12.00
C GLY A 166 11.27 4.59 -10.64
N ALA A 167 10.74 3.50 -10.08
CA ALA A 167 11.33 2.92 -8.87
C ALA A 167 12.77 2.48 -9.14
N ASP A 168 13.67 2.81 -8.21
CA ASP A 168 15.09 2.50 -8.29
C ASP A 168 15.61 2.08 -6.91
N TYR A 169 16.89 1.77 -6.80
CA TYR A 169 17.54 1.40 -5.55
C TYR A 169 18.69 2.35 -5.25
N ALA A 170 18.71 2.92 -4.06
CA ALA A 170 19.81 3.68 -3.52
C ALA A 170 20.66 2.78 -2.61
N TRP A 171 21.95 2.70 -2.90
CA TRP A 171 22.95 2.04 -2.08
C TRP A 171 23.33 2.94 -0.89
N LEU A 172 23.34 2.37 0.31
CA LEU A 172 23.83 2.99 1.53
C LEU A 172 25.15 2.34 1.94
N GLY A 173 26.24 2.68 1.33
CA GLY A 173 27.57 2.24 1.66
C GLY A 173 28.57 3.35 1.39
N GLU A 174 29.80 3.20 1.87
CA GLU A 174 30.86 4.09 1.44
C GLU A 174 31.00 4.00 -0.07
N GLN A 175 30.96 5.16 -0.75
CA GLN A 175 31.20 5.24 -2.19
C GLN A 175 32.67 4.89 -2.47
N GLU A 176 33.00 3.61 -2.49
CA GLU A 176 34.18 3.14 -3.19
C GLU A 176 33.76 2.46 -4.48
N ALA A 177 34.31 2.99 -5.54
CA ALA A 177 34.22 2.60 -6.92
C ALA A 177 33.11 3.26 -7.74
N GLN A 178 33.45 4.38 -8.31
CA GLN A 178 33.04 4.69 -9.68
C GLN A 178 33.43 3.48 -10.55
N VAL A 179 32.48 2.60 -10.80
CA VAL A 179 32.59 1.64 -11.88
C VAL A 179 32.19 2.37 -13.15
N HIS A 180 33.17 2.68 -13.96
CA HIS A 180 33.03 3.20 -15.32
C HIS A 180 32.41 2.13 -16.23
#